data_b62fab6ad81481fcfa6144b18c0c7b78
#
_entry.id   b62fab6ad81481fcfa6144b18c0c7b78
#
_cell.length_a   1.000
_cell.length_b   1.000
_cell.length_c   1.000
_cell.angle_alpha   90.00
_cell.angle_beta   90.00
_cell.angle_gamma   90.00
#
_symmetry.space_group_name_H-M   'P 1'
#
loop_
_entity.id
_entity.type
_entity.pdbx_description
1 polymer ?
#
loop_
_entity_poly.entity_id
_entity_poly.type
_entity_poly.pdbx_seq_one_letter_code
_entity_poly.pdbx_strand_id
1 'polypeptide(L)' 'MRAAALQYVRKVSGFRAPAAHNREVFDHAVDVIAAATAELLAGLEVKGASRVASRP' A
#
# COMPACT_ATOMS: atom_id res chain seq x y z
N MET A 1 -6.87 1.25 2.50
CA MET A 1 -5.54 1.40 1.91
C MET A 1 -4.44 0.86 2.80
N ARG A 2 -4.53 1.17 4.07
CA ARG A 2 -3.50 0.72 4.99
C ARG A 2 -3.46 -0.80 5.13
N ALA A 3 -4.60 -1.45 5.08
CA ALA A 3 -4.63 -2.91 5.17
C ALA A 3 -3.88 -3.56 4.01
N ALA A 4 -4.07 -3.03 2.81
CA ALA A 4 -3.37 -3.56 1.65
C ALA A 4 -1.87 -3.30 1.74
N ALA A 5 -1.49 -2.11 2.22
CA ALA A 5 -0.09 -1.77 2.40
C ALA A 5 0.55 -2.69 3.43
N LEU A 6 -0.17 -2.97 4.50
CA LEU A 6 0.33 -3.85 5.54
C LEU A 6 0.56 -5.26 5.01
N GLN A 7 -0.37 -5.77 4.22
CA GLN A 7 -0.21 -7.07 3.60
C GLN A 7 1.03 -7.12 2.71
N TYR A 8 1.21 -6.08 1.94
CA TYR A 8 2.36 -6.01 1.05
C TYR A 8 3.67 -6.01 1.83
N VAL A 9 3.75 -5.20 2.89
CA VAL A 9 4.96 -5.11 3.69
C VAL A 9 5.24 -6.44 4.37
N ARG A 10 4.21 -7.10 4.87
CA ARG A 10 4.38 -8.41 5.48
C ARG A 10 4.94 -9.41 4.48
N LYS A 11 4.46 -9.35 3.26
CA LYS A 11 4.87 -10.28 2.23
C LYS A 11 6.32 -10.09 1.84
N VAL A 12 6.73 -8.84 1.61
CA VAL A 12 8.09 -8.59 1.15
C VAL A 12 9.11 -8.70 2.27
N SER A 13 8.73 -8.41 3.49
CA SER A 13 9.65 -8.47 4.63
C SER A 13 9.70 -9.86 5.26
N GLY A 14 8.65 -10.64 5.08
CA GLY A 14 8.56 -11.93 5.72
C GLY A 14 8.12 -11.86 7.18
N PHE A 15 7.82 -10.67 7.68
CA PHE A 15 7.39 -10.49 9.06
C PHE A 15 5.90 -10.25 9.12
N ARG A 16 5.22 -10.96 10.00
CA ARG A 16 3.83 -10.63 10.30
C ARG A 16 3.79 -9.42 11.20
N ALA A 17 4.67 -9.41 12.18
CA ALA A 17 4.83 -8.30 13.08
C ALA A 17 6.31 -8.20 13.38
N PRO A 18 6.88 -7.01 13.28
CA PRO A 18 8.32 -6.87 13.47
C PRO A 18 8.69 -6.91 14.93
N ALA A 19 9.95 -7.26 15.20
CA ALA A 19 10.51 -7.10 16.51
C ALA A 19 10.54 -5.60 16.84
N ALA A 20 10.66 -5.29 18.13
CA ALA A 20 10.57 -3.91 18.59
C ALA A 20 11.53 -2.98 17.85
N HIS A 21 12.76 -3.42 17.64
CA HIS A 21 13.76 -2.55 17.02
C HIS A 21 13.51 -2.34 15.52
N ASN A 22 12.62 -3.12 14.92
CA ASN A 22 12.28 -2.96 13.50
C ASN A 22 10.90 -2.34 13.31
N ARG A 23 10.21 -2.07 14.41
CA ARG A 23 8.83 -1.59 14.31
C ARG A 23 8.74 -0.26 13.58
N GLU A 24 9.64 0.64 13.89
CA GLU A 24 9.59 1.97 13.30
C GLU A 24 9.78 1.90 11.78
N VAL A 25 10.74 1.11 11.35
CA VAL A 25 11.01 0.94 9.92
C VAL A 25 9.80 0.28 9.24
N PHE A 26 9.25 -0.73 9.89
CA PHE A 26 8.11 -1.46 9.36
C PHE A 26 6.90 -0.53 9.22
N ASP A 27 6.58 0.20 10.28
CA ASP A 27 5.43 1.10 10.27
C ASP A 27 5.61 2.21 9.25
N HIS A 28 6.83 2.73 9.13
CA HIS A 28 7.12 3.75 8.14
C HIS A 28 6.86 3.22 6.73
N ALA A 29 7.29 2.00 6.46
CA ALA A 29 7.07 1.39 5.15
C ALA A 29 5.58 1.25 4.85
N VAL A 30 4.80 0.84 5.85
CA VAL A 30 3.37 0.72 5.67
C VAL A 30 2.76 2.08 5.33
N ASP A 31 3.18 3.12 6.06
CA ASP A 31 2.67 4.47 5.83
C ASP A 31 3.03 4.98 4.43
N VAL A 32 4.26 4.77 4.01
CA VAL A 32 4.72 5.24 2.70
C VAL A 32 3.95 4.53 1.58
N ILE A 33 3.79 3.23 1.71
CA ILE A 33 3.09 2.46 0.68
C ILE A 33 1.61 2.83 0.65
N ALA A 34 1.00 3.02 1.82
CA ALA A 34 -0.40 3.42 1.87
C ALA A 34 -0.58 4.80 1.22
N ALA A 35 0.32 5.73 1.52
CA ALA A 35 0.24 7.07 0.96
C ALA A 35 0.45 7.04 -0.55
N ALA A 36 1.43 6.27 -1.00
CA ALA A 36 1.71 6.17 -2.43
C ALA A 36 0.54 5.55 -3.18
N THR A 37 -0.09 4.56 -2.59
CA THR A 37 -1.23 3.91 -3.21
C THR A 37 -2.41 4.88 -3.30
N ALA A 38 -2.67 5.63 -2.24
CA ALA A 38 -3.75 6.61 -2.23
C ALA A 38 -3.49 7.68 -3.30
N GLU A 39 -2.24 8.10 -3.41
CA GLU A 39 -1.84 9.08 -4.40
C GLU A 39 -2.06 8.56 -5.82
N LEU A 40 -1.69 7.32 -6.03
CA LEU A 40 -1.89 6.69 -7.32
C LEU A 40 -3.37 6.69 -7.71
N LEU A 41 -4.20 6.25 -6.79
CA LEU A 41 -5.63 6.15 -7.07
C LEU A 41 -6.26 7.51 -7.28
N ALA A 42 -5.80 8.51 -6.54
CA ALA A 42 -6.32 9.86 -6.68
C ALA A 42 -5.87 10.50 -8.00
N GLY A 43 -4.68 10.12 -8.46
CA GLY A 43 -4.13 10.71 -9.68
C GLY A 43 -4.54 10.00 -10.94
N LEU A 44 -5.09 8.82 -10.84
CA LEU A 44 -5.50 8.09 -12.03
C LEU A 44 -6.71 8.74 -12.64
N GLU A 45 -6.67 8.89 -13.95
CA GLU A 45 -7.81 9.40 -14.68
C GLU A 45 -8.52 8.24 -15.35
N VAL A 46 -9.74 8.04 -14.96
CA VAL A 46 -10.54 6.98 -15.56
C VAL A 46 -11.46 7.62 -16.57
N LYS A 47 -11.14 7.42 -17.81
CA LYS A 47 -11.94 7.98 -18.88
C LYS A 47 -13.04 7.04 -19.26
N GLY A 48 -14.19 7.56 -19.30
CA GLY A 48 -15.33 6.71 -19.57
C GLY A 48 -15.52 5.75 -18.46
N ALA A 49 -15.17 5.97 -17.64
CA ALA A 49 -15.19 5.24 -16.64
C ALA A 49 -15.12 3.98 -16.30
N SER A 50 -15.08 4.02 -16.73
CA SER A 50 -14.81 3.44 -16.36
C SER A 50 -14.06 2.60 -16.18
N ARG A 51 -13.71 2.29 -16.26
CA ARG A 51 -13.03 1.62 -16.12
C ARG A 51 -12.36 1.17 -15.33
N VAL A 52 -12.49 0.97 -14.96
CA VAL A 52 -11.86 0.73 -14.46
C VAL A 52 -11.48 0.13 -14.02
N ALA A 53 -11.65 -0.16 -13.90
CA ALA A 53 -11.29 -0.60 -13.63
C ALA A 53 -11.01 -1.46 -13.92
N SER A 54 -11.09 -1.56 -14.59
CA SER A 54 -10.88 -2.08 -15.01
C SER A 54 -10.15 -2.60 -15.50
N ARG A 55 -9.87 -2.84 -15.95
CA ARG A 55 -9.39 -3.19 -16.47
C ARG A 55 -8.59 -3.56 -16.41
N PRO A 56 -8.30 -3.84 -16.49
CA PRO A 56 -7.55 -4.31 -16.47
C PRO A 56 -7.14 -4.64 -16.13
#